data_b5316a99cb7d60858d4162ff4087e4dd
#
_entry.id   b5316a99cb7d60858d4162ff4087e4dd
#
_cell.length_a   1.000
_cell.length_b   1.000
_cell.length_c   1.000
_cell.angle_alpha   90.00
_cell.angle_beta   90.00
_cell.angle_gamma   90.00
#
_symmetry.space_group_name_H-M   'P 1'
#
loop_
_entity.id
_entity.type
_entity.pdbx_description
1 polymer ?
#
loop_
_entity_poly.entity_id
_entity_poly.type
_entity_poly.pdbx_seq_one_letter_code
_entity_poly.pdbx_strand_id
1 'polypeptide(L)'
;MEINPINYIAGINLKSLKKSTEPEPQKSVDKSENLIKELDKMSMINNVNIGKKDYELNLSMEELEKRTHKDYLTTKKMLAVDAPEYLELEEGDKEALKHLVKAAVVLDKVNMQLDNPNNLPFKEYLEAEISKGNEQAKLTKILFDAQKGVCSLDRESNMIELIKGVSERPGKGVYPQDLEKDEFHAILIKMLKDGKVDDVAKILNQRSVVERVGNELVATDYVDKFKDDFAYMASELEKAAETSTNADFNEFLILQAKALRTADPMLDAYADKKWATLQDTPLEFTITRENYSDELTETVVENPELKALLDENGIIPVAKDFLGGRVGIINKKGTDAILGVKNYLPLMAHNMPFKDDYIQNISPDKESKQTMVDADLVAVTGDVGEFRACITLAENLPNDDKLSIKELDGGRRNVYHRQIRLITSEDAREKMKKRLAATVNPELHQYYNDEADHWFTVGHENGHSLGPKSGTEGLGKYKSIIEVNKADMISLAMLDVLTEAGMYTPEQRKQIIVTYAADNMMTSKPTLSQAHRVRSVMQNYYFIKEGAMEISPEGILNVDIEKMVPTARKMLEEIIQVQMKGDFSKGEKYVLDNFVWTPEMETMAQNIKKVSKTLNGKVESPLADKLLES
;
A
#
# COMPACT_ATOMS: atom_id res chain seq x y z
N MET A 1 7.08 -29.94 23.72
CA MET A 1 5.97 -29.45 24.58
C MET A 1 5.18 -28.51 23.67
N GLU A 2 4.02 -28.97 23.22
CA GLU A 2 3.12 -28.12 22.46
C GLU A 2 2.54 -27.06 23.42
N ILE A 3 2.92 -25.81 23.20
CA ILE A 3 2.36 -24.67 23.96
C ILE A 3 1.02 -24.36 23.30
N ASN A 4 -0.07 -24.65 24.03
CA ASN A 4 -1.41 -24.32 23.57
C ASN A 4 -1.57 -22.80 23.47
N PRO A 5 -1.81 -22.23 22.25
CA PRO A 5 -1.88 -20.79 22.02
C PRO A 5 -2.90 -20.05 22.89
N ILE A 6 -4.00 -20.72 23.24
CA ILE A 6 -5.09 -20.17 24.07
C ILE A 6 -4.60 -19.78 25.47
N ASN A 7 -3.64 -20.50 26.02
CA ASN A 7 -3.13 -20.22 27.36
C ASN A 7 -2.19 -19.00 27.41
N TYR A 8 -1.61 -18.59 26.30
CA TYR A 8 -0.74 -17.42 26.23
C TYR A 8 -1.53 -16.09 26.23
N ILE A 9 -2.70 -16.09 25.61
CA ILE A 9 -3.62 -14.93 25.60
C ILE A 9 -4.29 -14.75 26.98
N ALA A 10 -4.67 -15.85 27.66
CA ALA A 10 -5.32 -15.81 28.97
C ALA A 10 -4.40 -15.33 30.12
N GLY A 11 -3.07 -15.32 29.90
CA GLY A 11 -2.09 -14.88 30.92
C GLY A 11 -1.89 -13.36 30.99
N ILE A 12 -2.51 -12.57 30.08
CA ILE A 12 -2.39 -11.11 30.08
C ILE A 12 -3.46 -10.52 31.02
N ASN A 13 -3.12 -10.44 32.30
CA ASN A 13 -3.99 -9.82 33.29
C ASN A 13 -3.83 -8.30 33.25
N LEU A 14 -4.72 -7.61 32.51
CA LEU A 14 -4.77 -6.15 32.38
C LEU A 14 -4.82 -5.40 33.73
N LYS A 15 -5.19 -6.07 34.81
CA LYS A 15 -5.21 -5.49 36.18
C LYS A 15 -3.83 -5.29 36.79
N SER A 16 -2.78 -5.96 36.31
CA SER A 16 -1.42 -5.81 36.84
C SER A 16 -0.67 -4.58 36.37
N LEU A 17 -1.16 -3.89 35.34
CA LEU A 17 -0.56 -2.66 34.79
C LEU A 17 -0.94 -1.37 35.58
N LYS A 18 -1.83 -1.47 36.57
CA LYS A 18 -2.32 -0.33 37.38
C LYS A 18 -1.48 0.02 38.62
N LYS A 19 -0.23 -0.41 38.72
CA LYS A 19 0.65 -0.02 39.82
C LYS A 19 2.04 0.36 39.33
N SER A 20 2.20 1.61 38.90
CA SER A 20 3.45 2.33 39.03
C SER A 20 3.13 3.82 39.23
N THR A 21 3.28 4.24 40.49
CA THR A 21 3.63 5.54 41.07
C THR A 21 3.36 6.81 40.24
N GLU A 22 2.47 7.65 40.79
CA GLU A 22 2.28 9.05 40.45
C GLU A 22 3.60 9.85 40.61
N PRO A 23 3.96 10.72 39.67
CA PRO A 23 4.89 11.83 39.93
C PRO A 23 4.12 13.12 40.15
N GLU A 24 4.64 13.91 41.08
CA GLU A 24 4.17 15.25 41.46
C GLU A 24 4.17 16.28 40.30
N PRO A 25 3.34 17.34 40.37
CA PRO A 25 3.17 18.28 39.28
C PRO A 25 4.36 19.23 39.15
N GLN A 26 5.10 19.18 38.06
CA GLN A 26 6.07 20.17 37.63
C GLN A 26 5.52 21.14 36.59
N LYS A 27 5.95 22.40 36.71
CA LYS A 27 5.52 23.58 35.98
C LYS A 27 5.67 23.45 34.43
N SER A 28 4.71 24.05 33.74
CA SER A 28 4.65 24.21 32.29
C SER A 28 5.88 24.91 31.71
N VAL A 29 6.65 24.21 30.91
CA VAL A 29 7.64 24.73 29.98
C VAL A 29 7.28 24.14 28.60
N ASP A 30 7.35 25.00 27.60
CA ASP A 30 6.98 24.79 26.21
C ASP A 30 7.39 23.38 25.67
N LYS A 31 6.42 22.49 25.51
CA LYS A 31 6.66 21.06 25.22
C LYS A 31 6.80 20.75 23.73
N SER A 32 6.35 21.64 22.85
CA SER A 32 6.39 21.43 21.40
C SER A 32 7.81 21.53 20.81
N GLU A 33 8.57 22.54 21.22
CA GLU A 33 10.01 22.62 20.87
C GLU A 33 10.85 21.50 21.48
N ASN A 34 10.43 20.96 22.62
CA ASN A 34 11.15 19.86 23.25
C ASN A 34 10.88 18.50 22.59
N LEU A 35 9.71 18.24 22.07
CA LEU A 35 9.41 16.98 21.38
C LEU A 35 10.13 16.87 20.04
N ILE A 36 10.17 17.97 19.27
CA ILE A 36 10.97 18.06 18.04
C ILE A 36 12.46 17.91 18.38
N LYS A 37 12.93 18.58 19.44
CA LYS A 37 14.32 18.46 19.92
C LYS A 37 14.63 17.10 20.57
N GLU A 38 13.66 16.39 21.11
CA GLU A 38 13.86 15.00 21.59
C GLU A 38 13.87 13.99 20.43
N LEU A 39 13.02 14.15 19.44
CA LEU A 39 13.07 13.39 18.19
C LEU A 39 14.39 13.67 17.44
N ASP A 40 14.84 14.93 17.41
CA ASP A 40 16.15 15.31 16.87
C ASP A 40 17.31 14.77 17.73
N LYS A 41 17.19 14.73 19.06
CA LYS A 41 18.21 14.13 19.94
C LYS A 41 18.26 12.61 19.83
N MET A 42 17.14 11.93 19.66
CA MET A 42 17.13 10.49 19.34
C MET A 42 17.77 10.23 17.97
N SER A 43 17.62 11.13 17.00
CA SER A 43 18.34 11.07 15.72
C SER A 43 19.85 11.35 15.88
N MET A 44 20.25 12.17 16.84
CA MET A 44 21.68 12.50 17.11
C MET A 44 22.47 11.42 17.83
N ILE A 45 21.83 10.47 18.53
CA ILE A 45 22.53 9.39 19.26
C ILE A 45 23.06 8.33 18.28
N ASN A 46 22.50 8.22 17.08
CA ASN A 46 23.01 7.37 16.00
C ASN A 46 23.92 8.09 14.99
N ASN A 47 24.38 9.30 15.30
CA ASN A 47 25.35 10.01 14.48
C ASN A 47 26.76 9.37 14.56
N VAL A 48 26.98 8.33 13.80
CA VAL A 48 28.25 8.15 13.12
C VAL A 48 28.44 9.41 12.26
N ASN A 49 29.52 10.20 12.50
CA ASN A 49 29.92 11.39 11.76
C ASN A 49 29.42 11.44 10.31
N ILE A 50 28.21 11.94 10.09
CA ILE A 50 27.74 12.32 8.76
C ILE A 50 28.36 13.70 8.55
N GLY A 51 29.56 13.74 7.97
CA GLY A 51 30.12 14.97 7.42
C GLY A 51 29.04 15.60 6.55
N LYS A 52 28.85 16.94 6.62
CA LYS A 52 27.90 17.66 5.78
C LYS A 52 28.07 17.21 4.35
N LYS A 53 27.12 16.37 3.86
CA LYS A 53 27.15 15.87 2.50
C LYS A 53 26.59 16.98 1.62
N ASP A 54 27.42 17.55 0.77
CA ASP A 54 26.94 18.50 -0.23
C ASP A 54 26.26 17.72 -1.34
N TYR A 55 25.06 18.14 -1.72
CA TYR A 55 24.30 17.55 -2.81
C TYR A 55 24.19 18.53 -3.98
N GLU A 56 24.33 18.03 -5.19
CA GLU A 56 24.03 18.78 -6.41
C GLU A 56 22.57 18.54 -6.80
N LEU A 57 21.75 19.62 -6.84
CA LEU A 57 20.34 19.54 -7.21
C LEU A 57 20.22 19.24 -8.70
N ASN A 58 19.35 18.30 -9.05
CA ASN A 58 19.24 17.77 -10.43
C ASN A 58 18.28 18.59 -11.32
N LEU A 59 17.19 19.14 -10.77
CA LEU A 59 16.19 19.83 -11.57
C LEU A 59 16.50 21.31 -11.71
N SER A 60 16.28 21.84 -12.92
CA SER A 60 16.41 23.29 -13.19
C SER A 60 15.32 24.10 -12.47
N MET A 61 15.54 25.41 -12.29
CA MET A 61 14.53 26.32 -11.74
C MET A 61 13.23 26.30 -12.53
N GLU A 62 13.31 26.28 -13.87
CA GLU A 62 12.14 26.24 -14.76
C GLU A 62 11.31 24.97 -14.54
N GLU A 63 11.96 23.81 -14.44
CA GLU A 63 11.27 22.53 -14.19
C GLU A 63 10.68 22.48 -12.77
N LEU A 64 11.37 23.01 -11.78
CA LEU A 64 10.88 23.12 -10.42
C LEU A 64 9.65 24.02 -10.30
N GLU A 65 9.70 25.24 -10.89
CA GLU A 65 8.58 26.18 -10.93
C GLU A 65 7.36 25.55 -11.61
N LYS A 66 7.55 24.84 -12.72
CA LYS A 66 6.50 24.12 -13.41
C LYS A 66 5.89 23.05 -12.51
N ARG A 67 6.72 22.12 -11.97
CA ARG A 67 6.24 20.96 -11.21
C ARG A 67 5.61 21.32 -9.87
N THR A 68 5.98 22.44 -9.26
CA THR A 68 5.40 22.94 -8.01
C THR A 68 4.17 23.84 -8.22
N HIS A 69 3.88 24.23 -9.47
CA HIS A 69 2.70 25.03 -9.77
C HIS A 69 1.41 24.21 -9.57
N LYS A 70 0.35 24.86 -9.09
CA LYS A 70 -0.96 24.25 -8.76
C LYS A 70 -1.62 23.45 -9.91
N ASP A 71 -1.30 23.74 -11.18
CA ASP A 71 -1.83 23.00 -12.32
C ASP A 71 -1.16 21.63 -12.48
N TYR A 72 0.08 21.47 -11.97
CA TYR A 72 0.90 20.28 -12.10
C TYR A 72 1.07 19.52 -10.80
N LEU A 73 0.90 20.18 -9.63
CA LEU A 73 0.94 19.58 -8.29
C LEU A 73 -0.45 19.65 -7.67
N THR A 74 -1.15 18.51 -7.59
CA THR A 74 -2.44 18.43 -6.91
C THR A 74 -2.26 18.18 -5.42
N THR A 75 -3.21 18.66 -4.60
CA THR A 75 -3.23 18.42 -3.16
C THR A 75 -4.40 17.52 -2.80
N LYS A 76 -4.13 16.45 -2.06
CA LYS A 76 -5.12 15.63 -1.37
C LYS A 76 -5.12 16.03 0.11
N LYS A 77 -6.28 16.37 0.66
CA LYS A 77 -6.41 16.74 2.08
C LYS A 77 -7.08 15.62 2.86
N MET A 78 -6.43 15.23 3.95
CA MET A 78 -7.04 14.35 4.95
C MET A 78 -8.03 15.15 5.80
N LEU A 79 -8.59 14.54 6.84
CA LEU A 79 -9.64 15.09 7.65
C LEU A 79 -9.27 16.47 8.23
N ALA A 80 -10.22 17.41 8.18
CA ALA A 80 -10.02 18.77 8.68
C ALA A 80 -10.09 18.83 10.21
N VAL A 81 -9.50 19.87 10.78
CA VAL A 81 -9.45 20.10 12.26
C VAL A 81 -10.84 20.27 12.88
N ASP A 82 -11.77 20.85 12.13
CA ASP A 82 -13.14 21.14 12.53
C ASP A 82 -14.16 20.11 11.99
N ALA A 83 -13.70 18.97 11.51
CA ALA A 83 -14.56 17.91 10.99
C ALA A 83 -15.47 17.36 12.08
N PRO A 84 -16.78 17.18 11.82
CA PRO A 84 -17.73 16.62 12.77
C PRO A 84 -17.29 15.26 13.31
N GLU A 85 -16.72 14.41 12.46
CA GLU A 85 -16.22 13.09 12.80
C GLU A 85 -15.19 13.12 13.94
N TYR A 86 -14.33 14.13 13.96
CA TYR A 86 -13.37 14.35 15.05
C TYR A 86 -14.02 15.01 16.28
N LEU A 87 -14.88 16.02 16.05
CA LEU A 87 -15.48 16.77 17.16
C LEU A 87 -16.43 15.91 18.00
N GLU A 88 -17.08 14.94 17.39
CA GLU A 88 -18.05 14.02 18.02
C GLU A 88 -17.38 12.84 18.75
N LEU A 89 -16.06 12.62 18.62
CA LEU A 89 -15.36 11.58 19.36
C LEU A 89 -15.41 11.83 20.87
N GLU A 90 -15.43 10.75 21.64
CA GLU A 90 -15.20 10.78 23.09
C GLU A 90 -13.79 11.34 23.39
N GLU A 91 -13.62 12.03 24.51
CA GLU A 91 -12.34 12.67 24.86
C GLU A 91 -11.19 11.64 24.97
N GLY A 92 -11.50 10.43 25.46
CA GLY A 92 -10.50 9.34 25.52
C GLY A 92 -10.04 8.91 24.12
N ASP A 93 -10.93 8.86 23.14
CA ASP A 93 -10.61 8.51 21.77
C ASP A 93 -9.89 9.64 21.03
N LYS A 94 -10.16 10.92 21.36
CA LYS A 94 -9.37 12.05 20.85
C LYS A 94 -7.91 11.99 21.35
N GLU A 95 -7.69 11.65 22.62
CA GLU A 95 -6.34 11.49 23.15
C GLU A 95 -5.66 10.24 22.56
N ALA A 96 -6.39 9.12 22.39
CA ALA A 96 -5.89 7.95 21.70
C ALA A 96 -5.46 8.27 20.26
N LEU A 97 -6.29 9.02 19.51
CA LEU A 97 -6.00 9.45 18.14
C LEU A 97 -4.68 10.22 18.05
N LYS A 98 -4.41 11.11 19.00
CA LYS A 98 -3.14 11.86 19.08
C LYS A 98 -1.94 10.91 19.23
N HIS A 99 -2.03 9.90 20.10
CA HIS A 99 -0.98 8.90 20.26
C HIS A 99 -0.82 8.02 19.01
N LEU A 100 -1.91 7.66 18.33
CA LEU A 100 -1.85 6.92 17.07
C LEU A 100 -1.15 7.71 15.96
N VAL A 101 -1.42 9.02 15.86
CA VAL A 101 -0.71 9.90 14.91
C VAL A 101 0.78 9.97 15.24
N LYS A 102 1.16 10.11 16.52
CA LYS A 102 2.57 10.11 16.97
C LYS A 102 3.27 8.78 16.64
N ALA A 103 2.59 7.65 16.79
CA ALA A 103 3.11 6.36 16.39
C ALA A 103 3.31 6.28 14.86
N ALA A 104 2.30 6.69 14.08
CA ALA A 104 2.31 6.57 12.64
C ALA A 104 3.41 7.41 11.96
N VAL A 105 3.70 8.61 12.43
CA VAL A 105 4.72 9.49 11.80
C VAL A 105 6.14 8.91 11.86
N VAL A 106 6.41 7.99 12.78
CA VAL A 106 7.68 7.26 12.85
C VAL A 106 7.91 6.43 11.58
N LEU A 107 6.85 5.90 10.99
CA LEU A 107 6.94 5.10 9.77
C LEU A 107 7.42 5.92 8.56
N ASP A 108 7.17 7.23 8.50
CA ASP A 108 7.77 8.09 7.48
C ASP A 108 9.30 8.06 7.54
N LYS A 109 9.87 8.18 8.75
CA LYS A 109 11.32 8.14 8.97
C LYS A 109 11.91 6.77 8.63
N VAL A 110 11.26 5.71 9.09
CA VAL A 110 11.70 4.33 8.82
C VAL A 110 11.66 4.04 7.33
N ASN A 111 10.52 4.31 6.69
CA ASN A 111 10.33 3.96 5.28
C ASN A 111 11.19 4.83 4.33
N MET A 112 11.47 6.09 4.67
CA MET A 112 12.44 6.89 3.93
C MET A 112 13.83 6.23 3.90
N GLN A 113 14.26 5.57 4.98
CA GLN A 113 15.54 4.87 5.04
C GLN A 113 15.49 3.54 4.25
N LEU A 114 14.36 2.82 4.31
CA LEU A 114 14.15 1.59 3.55
C LEU A 114 14.10 1.86 2.03
N ASP A 115 13.57 3.01 1.62
CA ASP A 115 13.48 3.39 0.20
C ASP A 115 14.83 3.83 -0.36
N ASN A 116 15.46 4.84 0.26
CA ASN A 116 16.75 5.34 -0.20
C ASN A 116 17.58 5.93 0.96
N PRO A 117 18.85 5.54 1.13
CA PRO A 117 19.70 6.04 2.22
C PRO A 117 20.00 7.55 2.14
N ASN A 118 19.73 8.19 1.00
CA ASN A 118 19.90 9.65 0.85
C ASN A 118 18.66 10.44 1.31
N ASN A 119 17.50 9.81 1.53
CA ASN A 119 16.25 10.54 1.80
C ASN A 119 16.35 11.44 3.04
N LEU A 120 16.74 10.91 4.19
CA LEU A 120 16.85 11.71 5.41
C LEU A 120 17.98 12.74 5.35
N PRO A 121 19.23 12.38 4.98
CA PRO A 121 20.32 13.38 4.85
C PRO A 121 20.00 14.48 3.84
N PHE A 122 19.30 14.19 2.77
CA PHE A 122 18.92 15.18 1.77
C PHE A 122 17.82 16.12 2.27
N LYS A 123 16.87 15.62 3.04
CA LYS A 123 15.87 16.46 3.72
C LYS A 123 16.55 17.50 4.62
N GLU A 124 17.51 17.09 5.47
CA GLU A 124 18.28 17.98 6.33
C GLU A 124 19.11 18.99 5.52
N TYR A 125 19.74 18.54 4.43
CA TYR A 125 20.46 19.43 3.51
C TYR A 125 19.55 20.51 2.92
N LEU A 126 18.34 20.15 2.44
CA LEU A 126 17.39 21.13 1.90
C LEU A 126 16.95 22.15 2.95
N GLU A 127 16.69 21.73 4.17
CA GLU A 127 16.33 22.62 5.29
C GLU A 127 17.47 23.61 5.63
N ALA A 128 18.70 23.12 5.62
CA ALA A 128 19.89 23.97 5.82
C ALA A 128 20.08 24.97 4.67
N GLU A 129 19.88 24.56 3.41
CA GLU A 129 20.00 25.46 2.25
C GLU A 129 18.88 26.51 2.21
N ILE A 130 17.65 26.14 2.57
CA ILE A 130 16.52 27.08 2.70
C ILE A 130 16.83 28.15 3.73
N SER A 131 17.44 27.79 4.88
CA SER A 131 17.83 28.76 5.91
C SER A 131 18.89 29.79 5.44
N LYS A 132 19.62 29.46 4.35
CA LYS A 132 20.56 30.36 3.67
C LYS A 132 19.91 31.17 2.54
N GLY A 133 18.61 31.01 2.29
CA GLY A 133 17.87 31.71 1.25
C GLY A 133 17.97 31.08 -0.15
N ASN A 134 18.31 29.80 -0.24
CA ASN A 134 18.39 29.09 -1.53
C ASN A 134 16.99 28.76 -2.08
N GLU A 135 16.53 29.50 -3.09
CA GLU A 135 15.19 29.32 -3.66
C GLU A 135 15.06 28.00 -4.43
N GLN A 136 16.12 27.51 -5.07
CA GLN A 136 16.10 26.20 -5.75
C GLN A 136 15.87 25.08 -4.71
N ALA A 137 16.55 25.14 -3.56
CA ALA A 137 16.34 24.18 -2.48
C ALA A 137 14.91 24.23 -1.92
N LYS A 138 14.31 25.43 -1.84
CA LYS A 138 12.92 25.60 -1.39
C LYS A 138 11.92 24.93 -2.34
N LEU A 139 12.03 25.15 -3.64
CA LEU A 139 11.16 24.47 -4.63
C LEU A 139 11.42 22.97 -4.67
N THR A 140 12.69 22.55 -4.56
CA THR A 140 13.05 21.12 -4.45
C THR A 140 12.40 20.47 -3.23
N LYS A 141 12.39 21.17 -2.08
CA LYS A 141 11.74 20.70 -0.83
C LYS A 141 10.24 20.46 -1.03
N ILE A 142 9.54 21.32 -1.77
CA ILE A 142 8.11 21.14 -2.07
C ILE A 142 7.89 19.82 -2.83
N LEU A 143 8.73 19.47 -3.82
CA LEU A 143 8.64 18.19 -4.52
C LEU A 143 9.06 17.02 -3.63
N PHE A 144 10.14 17.19 -2.86
CA PHE A 144 10.58 16.16 -1.89
C PHE A 144 9.46 15.82 -0.90
N ASP A 145 8.79 16.82 -0.33
CA ASP A 145 7.68 16.61 0.61
C ASP A 145 6.45 15.97 -0.07
N ALA A 146 6.22 16.28 -1.35
CA ALA A 146 5.16 15.67 -2.12
C ALA A 146 5.39 14.18 -2.34
N GLN A 147 6.60 13.78 -2.70
CA GLN A 147 6.97 12.38 -2.99
C GLN A 147 7.67 11.66 -1.84
N LYS A 148 8.09 12.38 -0.79
CA LYS A 148 8.81 11.89 0.40
C LYS A 148 10.10 11.10 0.09
N GLY A 149 10.71 11.32 -1.07
CA GLY A 149 11.91 10.60 -1.50
C GLY A 149 12.73 11.38 -2.51
N VAL A 150 13.99 10.98 -2.70
CA VAL A 150 14.90 11.57 -3.71
C VAL A 150 14.61 11.09 -5.12
N CYS A 151 13.96 9.93 -5.26
CA CYS A 151 13.52 9.35 -6.54
C CYS A 151 12.02 9.05 -6.46
N SER A 152 11.28 9.29 -7.54
CA SER A 152 9.86 8.93 -7.67
C SER A 152 9.43 8.94 -9.13
N LEU A 153 8.33 8.28 -9.44
CA LEU A 153 7.68 8.36 -10.75
C LEU A 153 6.58 9.43 -10.74
N ASP A 154 6.56 10.28 -11.75
CA ASP A 154 5.42 11.15 -11.97
C ASP A 154 4.24 10.40 -12.63
N ARG A 155 3.11 11.07 -12.81
CA ARG A 155 1.91 10.46 -13.42
C ARG A 155 2.08 10.09 -14.90
N GLU A 156 3.15 10.54 -15.53
CA GLU A 156 3.51 10.16 -16.89
C GLU A 156 4.57 9.06 -16.92
N SER A 157 4.90 8.45 -15.78
CA SER A 157 5.94 7.42 -15.61
C SER A 157 7.36 7.93 -15.92
N ASN A 158 7.60 9.24 -15.81
CA ASN A 158 8.95 9.75 -15.87
C ASN A 158 9.59 9.65 -14.50
N MET A 159 10.81 9.12 -14.43
CA MET A 159 11.59 9.12 -13.20
C MET A 159 12.00 10.55 -12.83
N ILE A 160 11.68 10.98 -11.63
CA ILE A 160 12.04 12.27 -11.05
C ILE A 160 13.10 12.03 -9.99
N GLU A 161 14.31 12.41 -10.31
CA GLU A 161 15.48 12.33 -9.42
C GLU A 161 15.82 13.76 -8.95
N LEU A 162 15.86 13.98 -7.64
CA LEU A 162 16.10 15.31 -7.05
C LEU A 162 17.59 15.60 -6.86
N ILE A 163 18.42 14.56 -6.82
CA ILE A 163 19.87 14.65 -6.62
C ILE A 163 20.57 14.16 -7.89
N LYS A 164 21.49 14.94 -8.40
CA LYS A 164 22.27 14.56 -9.59
C LYS A 164 23.12 13.32 -9.34
N GLY A 165 22.96 12.32 -10.20
CA GLY A 165 23.70 11.06 -10.12
C GLY A 165 23.18 10.09 -9.04
N VAL A 166 22.01 10.36 -8.45
CA VAL A 166 21.30 9.42 -7.57
C VAL A 166 20.08 8.92 -8.31
N SER A 167 20.05 7.64 -8.63
CA SER A 167 18.98 6.96 -9.34
C SER A 167 18.29 5.93 -8.45
N GLU A 168 17.11 5.51 -8.87
CA GLU A 168 16.42 4.38 -8.25
C GLU A 168 17.26 3.10 -8.36
N ARG A 169 17.23 2.26 -7.33
CA ARG A 169 18.00 1.01 -7.26
C ARG A 169 17.04 -0.17 -7.04
N PRO A 170 17.31 -1.34 -7.66
CA PRO A 170 16.41 -2.51 -7.55
C PRO A 170 16.27 -3.04 -6.13
N GLY A 171 17.28 -2.84 -5.29
CA GLY A 171 17.28 -3.23 -3.87
C GLY A 171 16.85 -2.10 -2.92
N LYS A 172 16.44 -0.93 -3.44
CA LYS A 172 16.07 0.23 -2.61
C LYS A 172 17.15 0.55 -1.55
N GLY A 173 16.77 1.02 -0.37
CA GLY A 173 17.64 1.22 0.79
C GLY A 173 17.79 -0.02 1.68
N VAL A 174 17.10 -1.12 1.36
CA VAL A 174 17.16 -2.38 2.13
C VAL A 174 18.31 -3.30 1.72
N TYR A 175 18.98 -3.01 0.61
CA TYR A 175 20.18 -3.70 0.14
C TYR A 175 21.32 -2.73 -0.12
N PRO A 176 22.59 -3.22 -0.22
CA PRO A 176 23.72 -2.39 -0.64
C PRO A 176 23.44 -1.70 -1.98
N GLN A 177 23.72 -0.40 -2.05
CA GLN A 177 23.41 0.43 -3.23
C GLN A 177 24.20 0.06 -4.49
N ASP A 178 25.29 -0.68 -4.33
CA ASP A 178 26.15 -1.21 -5.40
C ASP A 178 25.82 -2.65 -5.80
N LEU A 179 24.83 -3.28 -5.14
CA LEU A 179 24.48 -4.68 -5.38
C LEU A 179 23.65 -4.82 -6.65
N GLU A 180 24.17 -5.59 -7.59
CA GLU A 180 23.49 -5.93 -8.84
C GLU A 180 22.91 -7.36 -8.77
N LYS A 181 21.86 -7.63 -9.56
CA LYS A 181 21.12 -8.90 -9.58
C LYS A 181 22.02 -10.13 -9.70
N ASP A 182 22.91 -10.15 -10.69
CA ASP A 182 23.76 -11.34 -10.95
C ASP A 182 24.76 -11.60 -9.83
N GLU A 183 25.29 -10.53 -9.22
CA GLU A 183 26.14 -10.62 -8.04
C GLU A 183 25.35 -11.14 -6.84
N PHE A 184 24.13 -10.63 -6.61
CA PHE A 184 23.25 -11.09 -5.55
C PHE A 184 23.00 -12.59 -5.64
N HIS A 185 22.61 -13.09 -6.82
CA HIS A 185 22.38 -14.51 -7.06
C HIS A 185 23.65 -15.34 -6.81
N ALA A 186 24.81 -14.87 -7.29
CA ALA A 186 26.08 -15.58 -7.11
C ALA A 186 26.50 -15.69 -5.63
N ILE A 187 26.30 -14.61 -4.84
CA ILE A 187 26.57 -14.60 -3.40
C ILE A 187 25.66 -15.59 -2.67
N LEU A 188 24.34 -15.57 -2.94
CA LEU A 188 23.39 -16.49 -2.30
C LEU A 188 23.68 -17.95 -2.63
N ILE A 189 23.97 -18.28 -3.91
CA ILE A 189 24.36 -19.63 -4.32
C ILE A 189 25.61 -20.08 -3.56
N LYS A 190 26.63 -19.22 -3.46
CA LYS A 190 27.83 -19.53 -2.70
C LYS A 190 27.53 -19.76 -1.22
N MET A 191 26.76 -18.88 -0.58
CA MET A 191 26.41 -19.00 0.84
C MET A 191 25.65 -20.30 1.11
N LEU A 192 24.71 -20.70 0.26
CA LEU A 192 23.97 -21.96 0.39
C LEU A 192 24.91 -23.18 0.25
N LYS A 193 25.81 -23.17 -0.72
CA LYS A 193 26.83 -24.23 -0.90
C LYS A 193 27.82 -24.32 0.26
N ASP A 194 28.10 -23.20 0.93
CA ASP A 194 28.95 -23.11 2.12
C ASP A 194 28.17 -23.48 3.42
N GLY A 195 26.89 -23.88 3.32
CA GLY A 195 26.05 -24.31 4.44
C GLY A 195 25.45 -23.17 5.28
N LYS A 196 25.49 -21.92 4.80
CA LYS A 196 24.93 -20.73 5.49
C LYS A 196 23.43 -20.56 5.23
N VAL A 197 22.66 -21.62 5.47
CA VAL A 197 21.22 -21.68 5.16
C VAL A 197 20.43 -20.64 5.96
N ASP A 198 20.68 -20.53 7.28
CA ASP A 198 20.00 -19.59 8.15
C ASP A 198 20.29 -18.12 7.80
N ASP A 199 21.54 -17.82 7.37
CA ASP A 199 21.89 -16.47 6.94
C ASP A 199 21.18 -16.09 5.65
N VAL A 200 21.09 -17.02 4.69
CA VAL A 200 20.33 -16.79 3.44
C VAL A 200 18.84 -16.64 3.73
N ALA A 201 18.26 -17.44 4.63
CA ALA A 201 16.87 -17.30 5.04
C ALA A 201 16.58 -15.92 5.65
N LYS A 202 17.52 -15.37 6.46
CA LYS A 202 17.41 -14.01 7.00
C LYS A 202 17.54 -12.93 5.91
N ILE A 203 18.47 -13.10 4.94
CA ILE A 203 18.62 -12.18 3.81
C ILE A 203 17.33 -12.10 2.99
N LEU A 204 16.65 -13.21 2.78
CA LEU A 204 15.42 -13.33 2.00
C LEU A 204 14.13 -13.18 2.85
N ASN A 205 14.28 -12.78 4.12
CA ASN A 205 13.17 -12.46 4.98
C ASN A 205 12.60 -11.07 4.67
N GLN A 206 11.31 -10.91 4.76
CA GLN A 206 10.59 -9.67 4.43
C GLN A 206 10.92 -8.47 5.32
N ARG A 207 11.51 -8.67 6.52
CA ARG A 207 11.78 -7.63 7.51
C ARG A 207 13.23 -7.59 7.97
N SER A 208 14.14 -7.58 7.01
CA SER A 208 15.56 -7.39 7.27
C SER A 208 16.18 -6.39 6.32
N VAL A 209 17.12 -5.60 6.83
CA VAL A 209 18.05 -4.77 6.04
C VAL A 209 19.31 -5.57 5.82
N VAL A 210 19.79 -5.60 4.59
CA VAL A 210 20.95 -6.36 4.15
C VAL A 210 22.13 -5.41 3.93
N GLU A 211 23.26 -5.71 4.56
CA GLU A 211 24.50 -4.92 4.43
C GLU A 211 25.63 -5.79 3.91
N ARG A 212 26.59 -5.17 3.22
CA ARG A 212 27.77 -5.86 2.73
C ARG A 212 28.85 -5.89 3.82
N VAL A 213 29.33 -7.07 4.18
CA VAL A 213 30.46 -7.26 5.10
C VAL A 213 31.55 -8.08 4.39
N GLY A 214 32.57 -7.40 3.92
CA GLY A 214 33.57 -8.03 3.05
C GLY A 214 32.98 -8.53 1.72
N ASN A 215 33.06 -9.82 1.46
CA ASN A 215 32.49 -10.47 0.27
C ASN A 215 31.14 -11.18 0.56
N GLU A 216 30.54 -10.92 1.69
CA GLU A 216 29.30 -11.57 2.11
C GLU A 216 28.21 -10.54 2.37
N LEU A 217 26.97 -11.02 2.42
CA LEU A 217 25.80 -10.24 2.82
C LEU A 217 25.38 -10.67 4.22
N VAL A 218 25.04 -9.68 5.05
CA VAL A 218 24.58 -9.89 6.43
C VAL A 218 23.24 -9.16 6.60
N ALA A 219 22.25 -9.86 7.12
CA ALA A 219 20.92 -9.30 7.37
C ALA A 219 20.77 -8.92 8.85
N THR A 220 20.17 -7.75 9.09
CA THR A 220 19.74 -7.26 10.40
C THR A 220 18.23 -7.08 10.39
N ASP A 221 17.52 -7.67 11.36
CA ASP A 221 16.06 -7.52 11.47
C ASP A 221 15.65 -6.05 11.66
N TYR A 222 14.49 -5.65 11.13
CA TYR A 222 13.98 -4.27 11.28
C TYR A 222 13.87 -3.84 12.75
N VAL A 223 13.46 -4.76 13.64
CA VAL A 223 13.32 -4.47 15.08
C VAL A 223 14.64 -4.13 15.75
N ASP A 224 15.75 -4.66 15.24
CA ASP A 224 17.10 -4.32 15.73
C ASP A 224 17.65 -3.08 15.02
N LYS A 225 17.43 -2.95 13.71
CA LYS A 225 17.89 -1.82 12.90
C LYS A 225 17.22 -0.49 13.32
N PHE A 226 15.91 -0.54 13.60
CA PHE A 226 15.07 0.62 13.97
C PHE A 226 14.59 0.53 15.42
N LYS A 227 15.39 -0.03 16.31
CA LYS A 227 15.01 -0.36 17.69
C LYS A 227 14.40 0.80 18.45
N ASP A 228 15.02 1.97 18.39
CA ASP A 228 14.56 3.16 19.15
C ASP A 228 13.26 3.71 18.55
N ASP A 229 13.14 3.72 17.23
CA ASP A 229 11.96 4.17 16.51
C ASP A 229 10.76 3.25 16.83
N PHE A 230 10.96 1.92 16.79
CA PHE A 230 9.91 0.96 17.11
C PHE A 230 9.56 0.94 18.61
N ALA A 231 10.53 1.16 19.50
CA ALA A 231 10.26 1.30 20.92
C ALA A 231 9.40 2.53 21.23
N TYR A 232 9.68 3.68 20.59
CA TYR A 232 8.86 4.88 20.69
C TYR A 232 7.45 4.63 20.16
N MET A 233 7.33 4.09 18.96
CA MET A 233 6.05 3.76 18.34
C MET A 233 5.21 2.84 19.23
N ALA A 234 5.82 1.78 19.77
CA ALA A 234 5.16 0.85 20.68
C ALA A 234 4.67 1.55 21.96
N SER A 235 5.47 2.47 22.53
CA SER A 235 5.06 3.27 23.69
C SER A 235 3.85 4.17 23.40
N GLU A 236 3.80 4.78 22.21
CA GLU A 236 2.64 5.60 21.82
C GLU A 236 1.38 4.72 21.61
N LEU A 237 1.50 3.51 21.05
CA LEU A 237 0.38 2.58 20.94
C LEU A 237 -0.15 2.12 22.31
N GLU A 238 0.74 1.90 23.29
CA GLU A 238 0.35 1.57 24.67
C GLU A 238 -0.43 2.73 25.31
N LYS A 239 0.00 3.97 25.14
CA LYS A 239 -0.73 5.17 25.62
C LYS A 239 -2.09 5.31 24.93
N ALA A 240 -2.16 5.06 23.61
CA ALA A 240 -3.43 5.05 22.92
C ALA A 240 -4.39 3.99 23.50
N ALA A 241 -3.89 2.81 23.81
CA ALA A 241 -4.68 1.75 24.44
C ALA A 241 -5.15 2.08 25.88
N GLU A 242 -4.40 2.94 26.61
CA GLU A 242 -4.81 3.39 27.94
C GLU A 242 -5.95 4.41 27.90
N THR A 243 -6.11 5.14 26.81
CA THR A 243 -7.06 6.26 26.69
C THR A 243 -8.27 5.93 25.82
N SER A 244 -8.15 5.07 24.81
CA SER A 244 -9.28 4.70 23.96
C SER A 244 -10.39 3.97 24.72
N THR A 245 -11.63 4.25 24.32
CA THR A 245 -12.82 3.73 24.97
C THR A 245 -13.18 2.29 24.57
N ASN A 246 -12.59 1.74 23.49
CA ASN A 246 -12.92 0.43 22.94
C ASN A 246 -11.92 -0.66 23.38
N ALA A 247 -12.40 -1.64 24.16
CA ALA A 247 -11.55 -2.69 24.75
C ALA A 247 -10.90 -3.62 23.70
N ASP A 248 -11.60 -3.94 22.62
CA ASP A 248 -11.06 -4.80 21.56
C ASP A 248 -9.94 -4.08 20.78
N PHE A 249 -10.14 -2.78 20.50
CA PHE A 249 -9.12 -1.95 19.90
C PHE A 249 -7.89 -1.81 20.81
N ASN A 250 -8.10 -1.61 22.11
CA ASN A 250 -7.01 -1.53 23.09
C ASN A 250 -6.18 -2.83 23.14
N GLU A 251 -6.84 -4.00 23.10
CA GLU A 251 -6.13 -5.29 23.02
C GLU A 251 -5.27 -5.39 21.76
N PHE A 252 -5.82 -4.99 20.60
CA PHE A 252 -5.06 -4.94 19.35
C PHE A 252 -3.82 -4.03 19.46
N LEU A 253 -3.98 -2.81 19.96
CA LEU A 253 -2.87 -1.86 20.11
C LEU A 253 -1.74 -2.41 21.00
N ILE A 254 -2.09 -3.10 22.09
CA ILE A 254 -1.11 -3.74 22.98
C ILE A 254 -0.40 -4.91 22.27
N LEU A 255 -1.11 -5.72 21.49
CA LEU A 255 -0.49 -6.79 20.70
C LEU A 255 0.47 -6.22 19.65
N GLN A 256 0.06 -5.16 18.95
CA GLN A 256 0.88 -4.48 17.95
C GLN A 256 2.13 -3.85 18.61
N ALA A 257 1.99 -3.21 19.78
CA ALA A 257 3.11 -2.66 20.52
C ALA A 257 4.13 -3.74 20.92
N LYS A 258 3.67 -4.92 21.32
CA LYS A 258 4.56 -6.06 21.60
C LYS A 258 5.27 -6.57 20.35
N ALA A 259 4.55 -6.71 19.24
CA ALA A 259 5.11 -7.15 17.98
C ALA A 259 6.23 -6.21 17.48
N LEU A 260 6.08 -4.90 17.65
CA LEU A 260 7.09 -3.91 17.27
C LEU A 260 8.39 -3.99 18.09
N ARG A 261 8.40 -4.66 19.25
CA ARG A 261 9.59 -4.80 20.11
C ARG A 261 10.37 -6.09 19.87
N THR A 262 9.91 -6.94 18.98
CA THR A 262 10.52 -8.26 18.76
C THR A 262 10.44 -8.68 17.29
N ALA A 263 11.38 -9.52 16.88
CA ALA A 263 11.37 -10.16 15.57
C ALA A 263 10.51 -11.45 15.56
N ASP A 264 9.74 -11.73 16.61
CA ASP A 264 8.88 -12.92 16.68
C ASP A 264 7.68 -12.76 15.71
N PRO A 265 7.64 -13.50 14.59
CA PRO A 265 6.57 -13.40 13.61
C PRO A 265 5.21 -13.84 14.16
N MET A 266 5.19 -14.65 15.23
CA MET A 266 3.95 -15.07 15.85
C MET A 266 3.25 -13.93 16.58
N LEU A 267 3.99 -13.03 17.25
CA LEU A 267 3.38 -11.87 17.90
C LEU A 267 2.76 -10.90 16.87
N ASP A 268 3.42 -10.72 15.75
CA ASP A 268 2.89 -9.94 14.64
C ASP A 268 1.62 -10.58 14.07
N ALA A 269 1.65 -11.88 13.81
CA ALA A 269 0.48 -12.62 13.33
C ALA A 269 -0.71 -12.60 14.32
N TYR A 270 -0.46 -12.60 15.64
CA TYR A 270 -1.52 -12.43 16.65
C TYR A 270 -2.13 -11.01 16.61
N ALA A 271 -1.30 -9.97 16.42
CA ALA A 271 -1.79 -8.61 16.26
C ALA A 271 -2.67 -8.50 15.00
N ASP A 272 -2.22 -9.04 13.87
CA ASP A 272 -2.97 -9.08 12.62
C ASP A 272 -4.31 -9.82 12.76
N LYS A 273 -4.28 -10.99 13.42
CA LYS A 273 -5.50 -11.75 13.70
C LYS A 273 -6.50 -10.94 14.51
N LYS A 274 -6.05 -10.27 15.57
CA LYS A 274 -6.92 -9.42 16.40
C LYS A 274 -7.47 -8.26 15.61
N TRP A 275 -6.60 -7.55 14.87
CA TRP A 275 -7.01 -6.44 14.00
C TRP A 275 -8.08 -6.86 12.99
N ALA A 276 -7.92 -8.04 12.37
CA ALA A 276 -8.88 -8.56 11.39
C ALA A 276 -10.28 -8.86 12.00
N THR A 277 -10.42 -8.92 13.32
CA THR A 277 -11.72 -9.11 13.99
C THR A 277 -12.42 -7.82 14.38
N LEU A 278 -11.75 -6.66 14.29
CA LEU A 278 -12.29 -5.39 14.71
C LEU A 278 -13.40 -4.94 13.73
N GLN A 279 -14.58 -4.59 14.24
CA GLN A 279 -15.70 -4.11 13.43
C GLN A 279 -16.28 -2.80 13.97
N ASP A 280 -16.58 -2.75 15.25
CA ASP A 280 -17.28 -1.63 15.90
C ASP A 280 -16.31 -0.80 16.76
N THR A 281 -15.23 -0.32 16.14
CA THR A 281 -14.23 0.54 16.80
C THR A 281 -14.45 2.00 16.40
N PRO A 282 -14.14 2.98 17.28
CA PRO A 282 -14.24 4.40 16.92
C PRO A 282 -13.09 4.86 16.01
N LEU A 283 -11.94 4.21 16.12
CA LEU A 283 -10.70 4.57 15.44
C LEU A 283 -10.19 3.41 14.59
N GLU A 284 -9.40 3.76 13.58
CA GLU A 284 -8.61 2.83 12.76
C GLU A 284 -7.13 3.13 12.92
N PHE A 285 -6.36 2.08 13.09
CA PHE A 285 -4.90 2.10 13.00
C PHE A 285 -4.42 0.87 12.24
N THR A 286 -3.70 1.10 11.15
CA THR A 286 -3.14 0.03 10.32
C THR A 286 -1.67 0.29 10.07
N ILE A 287 -0.85 -0.74 10.22
CA ILE A 287 0.50 -0.78 9.64
C ILE A 287 0.41 -1.56 8.33
N THR A 288 0.51 -0.84 7.21
CA THR A 288 0.55 -1.45 5.89
C THR A 288 1.93 -2.04 5.62
N ARG A 289 1.97 -3.07 4.78
CA ARG A 289 3.19 -3.78 4.39
C ARG A 289 3.18 -3.91 2.88
N GLU A 290 3.80 -2.93 2.23
CA GLU A 290 3.90 -2.90 0.77
C GLU A 290 5.19 -3.60 0.34
N ASN A 291 5.08 -4.61 -0.50
CA ASN A 291 6.22 -5.43 -0.93
C ASN A 291 6.45 -5.43 -2.43
N TYR A 292 6.01 -4.38 -3.12
CA TYR A 292 6.09 -4.26 -4.58
C TYR A 292 7.43 -3.70 -5.11
N SER A 293 8.33 -3.26 -4.21
CA SER A 293 9.51 -2.48 -4.60
C SER A 293 10.83 -3.20 -4.42
N ASP A 294 10.84 -4.44 -3.93
CA ASP A 294 12.05 -5.26 -3.79
C ASP A 294 12.26 -6.12 -5.03
N GLU A 295 12.80 -5.51 -6.08
CA GLU A 295 13.08 -6.22 -7.32
C GLU A 295 14.20 -7.27 -7.17
N LEU A 296 15.13 -7.13 -6.19
CA LEU A 296 16.22 -8.10 -6.01
C LEU A 296 15.71 -9.44 -5.50
N THR A 297 14.94 -9.46 -4.41
CA THR A 297 14.37 -10.71 -3.88
C THR A 297 13.43 -11.36 -4.91
N GLU A 298 12.65 -10.58 -5.64
CA GLU A 298 11.73 -11.12 -6.64
C GLU A 298 12.44 -11.82 -7.82
N THR A 299 13.71 -11.45 -8.09
CA THR A 299 14.48 -12.07 -9.19
C THR A 299 15.10 -13.42 -8.86
N VAL A 300 15.14 -13.84 -7.58
CA VAL A 300 15.82 -15.09 -7.21
C VAL A 300 15.20 -16.33 -7.86
N VAL A 301 13.91 -16.30 -8.16
CA VAL A 301 13.20 -17.39 -8.86
C VAL A 301 13.50 -17.43 -10.36
N GLU A 302 14.13 -16.40 -10.92
CA GLU A 302 14.55 -16.34 -12.33
C GLU A 302 15.81 -17.19 -12.57
N ASN A 303 16.61 -17.45 -11.52
CA ASN A 303 17.81 -18.27 -11.60
C ASN A 303 17.51 -19.73 -11.21
N PRO A 304 17.55 -20.70 -12.16
CA PRO A 304 17.14 -22.07 -11.88
C PRO A 304 18.01 -22.78 -10.83
N GLU A 305 19.33 -22.48 -10.78
CA GLU A 305 20.25 -23.06 -9.79
C GLU A 305 19.94 -22.54 -8.39
N LEU A 306 19.75 -21.21 -8.25
CA LEU A 306 19.40 -20.59 -6.97
C LEU A 306 18.04 -21.10 -6.48
N LYS A 307 17.05 -21.12 -7.37
CA LYS A 307 15.72 -21.65 -7.03
C LYS A 307 15.77 -23.09 -6.52
N ALA A 308 16.54 -23.97 -7.20
CA ALA A 308 16.66 -25.36 -6.77
C ALA A 308 17.30 -25.48 -5.38
N LEU A 309 18.34 -24.67 -5.08
CA LEU A 309 18.97 -24.64 -3.76
C LEU A 309 18.03 -24.09 -2.67
N LEU A 310 17.24 -23.08 -2.97
CA LEU A 310 16.24 -22.54 -2.04
C LEU A 310 15.14 -23.58 -1.74
N ASP A 311 14.63 -24.25 -2.77
CA ASP A 311 13.61 -25.31 -2.65
C ASP A 311 14.15 -26.50 -1.81
N GLU A 312 15.41 -26.91 -2.06
CA GLU A 312 16.07 -27.98 -1.30
C GLU A 312 16.20 -27.67 0.20
N ASN A 313 16.44 -26.39 0.54
CA ASN A 313 16.61 -25.94 1.92
C ASN A 313 15.30 -25.41 2.54
N GLY A 314 14.16 -25.47 1.82
CA GLY A 314 12.87 -25.02 2.31
C GLY A 314 12.76 -23.50 2.52
N ILE A 315 13.62 -22.71 1.86
CA ILE A 315 13.61 -21.25 1.94
C ILE A 315 12.62 -20.70 0.90
N ILE A 316 11.64 -19.95 1.38
CA ILE A 316 10.70 -19.22 0.52
C ILE A 316 11.13 -17.75 0.52
N PRO A 317 11.61 -17.21 -0.61
CA PRO A 317 11.96 -15.80 -0.70
C PRO A 317 10.69 -14.94 -0.60
N VAL A 318 10.74 -13.89 0.21
CA VAL A 318 9.66 -12.92 0.37
C VAL A 318 10.24 -11.53 0.18
N ALA A 319 9.66 -10.77 -0.73
CA ALA A 319 10.05 -9.38 -0.97
C ALA A 319 9.93 -8.54 0.32
N LYS A 320 10.79 -7.53 0.45
CA LYS A 320 10.88 -6.68 1.65
C LYS A 320 9.60 -5.88 1.86
N ASP A 321 9.17 -5.80 3.13
CA ASP A 321 8.07 -4.96 3.56
C ASP A 321 8.51 -3.49 3.64
N PHE A 322 7.79 -2.60 2.94
CA PHE A 322 7.86 -1.16 3.13
C PHE A 322 6.66 -0.74 3.98
N LEU A 323 6.95 -0.16 5.15
CA LEU A 323 5.96 0.01 6.20
C LEU A 323 5.24 1.35 6.07
N GLY A 324 3.93 1.32 5.87
CA GLY A 324 3.08 2.50 5.91
C GLY A 324 2.18 2.53 7.14
N GLY A 325 1.66 3.70 7.47
CA GLY A 325 0.68 3.89 8.55
C GLY A 325 -0.58 4.55 8.05
N ARG A 326 -1.72 4.02 8.48
CA ARG A 326 -3.03 4.62 8.28
C ARG A 326 -3.65 4.89 9.64
N VAL A 327 -4.02 6.13 9.88
CA VAL A 327 -4.76 6.55 11.08
C VAL A 327 -6.06 7.18 10.62
N GLY A 328 -7.18 6.71 11.14
CA GLY A 328 -8.49 7.17 10.74
C GLY A 328 -9.51 7.16 11.86
N ILE A 329 -10.63 7.79 11.58
CA ILE A 329 -11.86 7.73 12.38
C ILE A 329 -12.85 6.89 11.60
N ILE A 330 -13.45 5.88 12.24
CA ILE A 330 -14.41 5.01 11.56
C ILE A 330 -15.68 5.78 11.21
N ASN A 331 -16.02 5.78 9.93
CA ASN A 331 -17.27 6.33 9.44
C ASN A 331 -18.37 5.27 9.53
N LYS A 332 -19.23 5.38 10.56
CA LYS A 332 -20.28 4.40 10.80
C LYS A 332 -21.25 4.28 9.63
N LYS A 333 -21.68 5.39 9.06
CA LYS A 333 -22.60 5.40 7.91
C LYS A 333 -22.03 4.68 6.69
N GLY A 334 -20.76 4.98 6.36
CA GLY A 334 -20.06 4.34 5.27
C GLY A 334 -19.87 2.84 5.55
N THR A 335 -19.50 2.49 6.78
CA THR A 335 -19.34 1.09 7.21
C THR A 335 -20.65 0.30 7.09
N ASP A 336 -21.77 0.84 7.58
CA ASP A 336 -23.08 0.19 7.45
C ASP A 336 -23.47 -0.07 5.98
N ALA A 337 -23.15 0.88 5.09
CA ALA A 337 -23.42 0.74 3.66
C ALA A 337 -22.63 -0.40 2.98
N ILE A 338 -21.37 -0.61 3.36
CA ILE A 338 -20.53 -1.66 2.76
C ILE A 338 -20.73 -3.03 3.40
N LEU A 339 -21.19 -3.12 4.64
CA LEU A 339 -21.41 -4.41 5.34
C LEU A 339 -22.42 -5.31 4.63
N GLY A 340 -23.36 -4.74 3.87
CA GLY A 340 -24.30 -5.50 3.05
C GLY A 340 -23.61 -6.45 2.07
N VAL A 341 -22.41 -6.11 1.58
CA VAL A 341 -21.62 -6.92 0.63
C VAL A 341 -21.18 -8.26 1.23
N LYS A 342 -20.93 -8.29 2.55
CA LYS A 342 -20.47 -9.50 3.27
C LYS A 342 -21.41 -10.70 3.04
N ASN A 343 -22.71 -10.45 2.91
CA ASN A 343 -23.71 -11.50 2.68
C ASN A 343 -23.57 -12.17 1.32
N TYR A 344 -22.90 -11.53 0.35
CA TYR A 344 -22.70 -12.05 -1.00
C TYR A 344 -21.36 -12.75 -1.20
N LEU A 345 -20.42 -12.65 -0.24
CA LEU A 345 -19.10 -13.26 -0.37
C LEU A 345 -19.15 -14.78 -0.58
N PRO A 346 -19.99 -15.58 0.12
CA PRO A 346 -20.14 -16.99 -0.18
C PRO A 346 -20.62 -17.26 -1.60
N LEU A 347 -21.55 -16.44 -2.12
CA LEU A 347 -22.04 -16.52 -3.49
C LEU A 347 -20.93 -16.23 -4.51
N MET A 348 -20.10 -15.21 -4.26
CA MET A 348 -18.93 -14.90 -5.09
C MET A 348 -17.95 -16.07 -5.08
N ALA A 349 -17.60 -16.61 -3.91
CA ALA A 349 -16.71 -17.77 -3.76
C ALA A 349 -17.24 -18.99 -4.52
N HIS A 350 -18.56 -19.23 -4.49
CA HIS A 350 -19.20 -20.33 -5.23
C HIS A 350 -19.11 -20.15 -6.76
N ASN A 351 -19.08 -18.92 -7.24
CA ASN A 351 -19.02 -18.59 -8.66
C ASN A 351 -17.59 -18.39 -9.19
N MET A 352 -16.57 -18.60 -8.37
CA MET A 352 -15.17 -18.54 -8.82
C MET A 352 -14.85 -19.65 -9.83
N PRO A 353 -14.08 -19.36 -10.90
CA PRO A 353 -13.58 -20.36 -11.81
C PRO A 353 -12.74 -21.42 -11.07
N PHE A 354 -12.90 -22.69 -11.43
CA PHE A 354 -12.11 -23.82 -10.88
C PHE A 354 -12.12 -23.92 -9.35
N LYS A 355 -13.18 -23.44 -8.70
CA LYS A 355 -13.29 -23.32 -7.24
C LYS A 355 -13.04 -24.62 -6.45
N ASP A 356 -13.24 -25.76 -7.10
CA ASP A 356 -13.08 -27.10 -6.49
C ASP A 356 -11.61 -27.60 -6.58
N ASP A 357 -10.75 -26.88 -7.35
CA ASP A 357 -9.35 -27.27 -7.59
C ASP A 357 -8.36 -26.57 -6.65
N TYR A 358 -8.82 -25.67 -5.78
CA TYR A 358 -8.00 -24.92 -4.82
C TYR A 358 -8.78 -24.51 -3.57
N ILE A 359 -8.04 -24.10 -2.52
CA ILE A 359 -8.64 -23.59 -1.29
C ILE A 359 -8.71 -22.06 -1.37
N GLN A 360 -9.87 -21.50 -1.02
CA GLN A 360 -10.10 -20.07 -0.89
C GLN A 360 -10.07 -19.61 0.58
N ASN A 361 -9.82 -18.34 0.82
CA ASN A 361 -9.95 -17.75 2.17
C ASN A 361 -11.42 -17.64 2.59
N ILE A 362 -12.32 -17.39 1.63
CA ILE A 362 -13.77 -17.33 1.87
C ILE A 362 -14.37 -18.67 1.44
N SER A 363 -15.05 -19.34 2.38
CA SER A 363 -15.74 -20.59 2.10
C SER A 363 -17.11 -20.32 1.47
N PRO A 364 -17.48 -21.04 0.39
CA PRO A 364 -18.82 -20.97 -0.17
C PRO A 364 -19.92 -21.42 0.80
N ASP A 365 -19.58 -22.27 1.76
CA ASP A 365 -20.50 -22.95 2.65
C ASP A 365 -20.57 -22.37 4.08
N LYS A 366 -19.81 -21.31 4.37
CA LYS A 366 -19.71 -20.71 5.71
C LYS A 366 -19.84 -19.20 5.64
N GLU A 367 -20.39 -18.62 6.70
CA GLU A 367 -20.38 -17.18 6.88
C GLU A 367 -18.93 -16.64 6.87
N SER A 368 -18.72 -15.53 6.17
CA SER A 368 -17.40 -14.90 6.09
C SER A 368 -17.00 -14.28 7.42
N LYS A 369 -15.79 -14.59 7.89
CA LYS A 369 -15.16 -13.94 9.05
C LYS A 369 -14.58 -12.55 8.73
N GLN A 370 -14.65 -12.12 7.47
CA GLN A 370 -14.09 -10.83 7.03
C GLN A 370 -14.81 -9.66 7.68
N THR A 371 -14.06 -8.68 8.16
CA THR A 371 -14.57 -7.40 8.65
C THR A 371 -14.35 -6.31 7.61
N MET A 372 -15.19 -5.29 7.63
CA MET A 372 -15.16 -4.19 6.66
C MET A 372 -15.49 -2.88 7.34
N VAL A 373 -14.66 -1.87 7.13
CA VAL A 373 -14.89 -0.54 7.67
C VAL A 373 -14.61 0.53 6.62
N ASP A 374 -15.34 1.63 6.70
CA ASP A 374 -15.08 2.87 5.97
C ASP A 374 -14.44 3.86 6.96
N ALA A 375 -13.23 4.34 6.65
CA ALA A 375 -12.44 5.18 7.53
C ALA A 375 -12.20 6.56 6.94
N ASP A 376 -12.47 7.59 7.73
CA ASP A 376 -12.08 8.97 7.44
C ASP A 376 -10.63 9.18 7.88
N LEU A 377 -9.71 9.26 6.91
CA LEU A 377 -8.27 9.31 7.18
C LEU A 377 -7.85 10.63 7.83
N VAL A 378 -7.10 10.50 8.92
CA VAL A 378 -6.45 11.59 9.65
C VAL A 378 -4.99 11.72 9.24
N ALA A 379 -4.28 10.59 9.13
CA ALA A 379 -2.88 10.55 8.69
C ALA A 379 -2.62 9.38 7.74
N VAL A 380 -1.75 9.63 6.76
CA VAL A 380 -1.17 8.66 5.84
C VAL A 380 0.33 8.84 5.87
N THR A 381 1.05 7.85 6.37
CA THR A 381 2.49 7.89 6.59
C THR A 381 3.18 6.70 5.94
N GLY A 382 4.49 6.78 5.76
CA GLY A 382 5.31 5.69 5.22
C GLY A 382 5.24 5.49 3.71
N ASP A 383 4.27 6.06 3.00
CA ASP A 383 4.25 6.05 1.54
C ASP A 383 5.35 6.99 1.03
N VAL A 384 6.39 6.42 0.43
CA VAL A 384 7.60 7.11 -0.02
C VAL A 384 7.82 6.83 -1.50
N GLY A 385 8.37 7.80 -2.23
CA GLY A 385 8.71 7.63 -3.63
C GLY A 385 7.50 7.26 -4.50
N GLU A 386 7.58 6.14 -5.18
CA GLU A 386 6.53 5.66 -6.09
C GLU A 386 5.19 5.42 -5.37
N PHE A 387 5.21 4.87 -4.16
CA PHE A 387 3.99 4.63 -3.37
C PHE A 387 3.26 5.91 -3.00
N ARG A 388 3.98 7.01 -2.79
CA ARG A 388 3.36 8.31 -2.47
C ARG A 388 2.49 8.84 -3.59
N ALA A 389 2.81 8.50 -4.83
CA ALA A 389 2.02 8.89 -6.00
C ALA A 389 0.69 8.12 -6.09
N CYS A 390 0.63 6.93 -5.50
CA CYS A 390 -0.47 5.97 -5.62
C CYS A 390 -1.02 5.54 -4.26
N ILE A 391 -1.34 6.50 -3.35
CA ILE A 391 -1.99 6.18 -2.07
C ILE A 391 -3.25 5.36 -2.33
N THR A 392 -3.33 4.21 -1.69
CA THR A 392 -4.40 3.22 -1.89
C THR A 392 -5.78 3.78 -1.52
N LEU A 393 -6.79 3.41 -2.30
CA LEU A 393 -8.19 3.75 -2.05
C LEU A 393 -8.81 2.87 -0.95
N ALA A 394 -8.29 1.68 -0.79
CA ALA A 394 -8.70 0.70 0.21
C ALA A 394 -7.59 -0.35 0.42
N GLU A 395 -7.73 -1.19 1.43
CA GLU A 395 -6.77 -2.24 1.77
C GLU A 395 -7.51 -3.51 2.18
N ASN A 396 -7.01 -4.68 1.75
CA ASN A 396 -7.44 -6.01 2.20
C ASN A 396 -6.26 -6.71 2.87
N LEU A 397 -6.21 -6.70 4.17
CA LEU A 397 -5.09 -7.20 4.97
C LEU A 397 -5.57 -8.20 6.04
N PRO A 398 -4.69 -8.99 6.67
CA PRO A 398 -3.26 -9.14 6.42
C PRO A 398 -2.96 -9.95 5.15
N ASN A 399 -1.78 -9.75 4.57
CA ASN A 399 -1.28 -10.53 3.44
C ASN A 399 -0.48 -11.78 3.87
N ASP A 400 -0.32 -12.01 5.16
CA ASP A 400 0.34 -13.18 5.72
C ASP A 400 -0.58 -14.41 5.70
N ASP A 401 -0.58 -15.12 4.59
CA ASP A 401 -1.38 -16.33 4.41
C ASP A 401 -0.90 -17.53 5.24
N LYS A 402 0.35 -17.54 5.69
CA LYS A 402 0.89 -18.67 6.46
C LYS A 402 0.51 -18.61 7.93
N LEU A 403 0.94 -17.54 8.60
CA LEU A 403 0.80 -17.45 10.05
C LEU A 403 -0.58 -16.94 10.46
N SER A 404 -0.94 -15.75 10.01
CA SER A 404 -2.16 -15.09 10.46
C SER A 404 -3.42 -15.83 9.99
N ILE A 405 -3.47 -16.23 8.72
CA ILE A 405 -4.68 -16.81 8.11
C ILE A 405 -4.74 -18.33 8.28
N LYS A 406 -3.68 -19.06 7.92
CA LYS A 406 -3.73 -20.54 7.94
C LYS A 406 -3.50 -21.12 9.32
N GLU A 407 -2.44 -20.72 10.02
CA GLU A 407 -2.08 -21.34 11.30
C GLU A 407 -2.97 -20.85 12.43
N LEU A 408 -3.30 -19.55 12.45
CA LEU A 408 -4.13 -18.96 13.48
C LEU A 408 -5.63 -18.94 13.16
N ASP A 409 -6.06 -19.41 11.97
CA ASP A 409 -7.44 -19.32 11.49
C ASP A 409 -7.98 -17.88 11.55
N GLY A 410 -7.13 -16.91 11.21
CA GLY A 410 -7.45 -15.49 11.17
C GLY A 410 -8.30 -15.13 9.96
N GLY A 411 -9.07 -14.04 10.07
CA GLY A 411 -9.80 -13.45 8.96
C GLY A 411 -8.97 -12.42 8.22
N ARG A 412 -9.61 -11.75 7.26
CA ARG A 412 -9.13 -10.53 6.61
C ARG A 412 -10.02 -9.36 6.99
N ARG A 413 -9.48 -8.15 6.88
CA ARG A 413 -10.18 -6.89 7.08
C ARG A 413 -10.03 -6.01 5.86
N ASN A 414 -11.14 -5.42 5.42
CA ASN A 414 -11.13 -4.37 4.41
C ASN A 414 -11.26 -3.02 5.11
N VAL A 415 -10.35 -2.11 4.80
CA VAL A 415 -10.42 -0.71 5.22
C VAL A 415 -10.54 0.16 3.97
N TYR A 416 -11.64 0.87 3.83
CA TYR A 416 -11.89 1.79 2.72
C TYR A 416 -11.52 3.21 3.12
N HIS A 417 -10.67 3.88 2.34
CA HIS A 417 -10.12 5.20 2.64
C HIS A 417 -11.02 6.28 2.05
N ARG A 418 -11.97 6.74 2.85
CA ARG A 418 -13.04 7.60 2.39
C ARG A 418 -12.56 8.93 1.79
N GLN A 419 -11.59 9.62 2.42
CA GLN A 419 -11.08 10.90 1.90
C GLN A 419 -10.33 10.75 0.58
N ILE A 420 -9.65 9.61 0.36
CA ILE A 420 -8.96 9.35 -0.90
C ILE A 420 -9.98 9.11 -2.01
N ARG A 421 -11.07 8.40 -1.71
CA ARG A 421 -12.15 8.05 -2.63
C ARG A 421 -13.06 9.23 -2.95
N LEU A 422 -13.47 10.00 -1.94
CA LEU A 422 -14.45 11.07 -2.06
C LEU A 422 -13.86 12.46 -2.30
N ILE A 423 -12.61 12.56 -2.78
CA ILE A 423 -12.08 13.85 -3.23
C ILE A 423 -12.80 14.26 -4.52
N THR A 424 -14.07 14.47 -4.42
CA THR A 424 -14.92 15.08 -5.41
C THR A 424 -15.06 16.57 -5.12
N SER A 425 -13.92 17.29 -5.09
CA SER A 425 -13.97 18.74 -5.19
C SER A 425 -14.61 19.10 -6.54
N GLU A 426 -15.30 20.24 -6.58
CA GLU A 426 -15.89 20.72 -7.83
C GLU A 426 -14.84 20.76 -8.97
N ASP A 427 -13.61 21.12 -8.67
CA ASP A 427 -12.47 21.06 -9.59
C ASP A 427 -12.18 19.64 -10.10
N ALA A 428 -12.26 18.62 -9.27
CA ALA A 428 -12.04 17.23 -9.68
C ALA A 428 -13.17 16.75 -10.61
N ARG A 429 -14.41 17.10 -10.31
CA ARG A 429 -15.58 16.81 -11.18
C ARG A 429 -15.46 17.49 -12.53
N GLU A 430 -15.08 18.77 -12.56
CA GLU A 430 -14.86 19.50 -13.82
C GLU A 430 -13.71 18.91 -14.63
N LYS A 431 -12.61 18.48 -14.00
CA LYS A 431 -11.51 17.77 -14.67
C LYS A 431 -12.00 16.44 -15.25
N MET A 432 -12.81 15.70 -14.51
CA MET A 432 -13.38 14.44 -14.99
C MET A 432 -14.34 14.65 -16.16
N LYS A 433 -15.23 15.63 -16.12
CA LYS A 433 -16.11 15.97 -17.26
C LYS A 433 -15.30 16.30 -18.53
N LYS A 434 -14.20 17.07 -18.38
CA LYS A 434 -13.30 17.37 -19.51
C LYS A 434 -12.61 16.13 -20.05
N ARG A 435 -12.21 15.22 -19.15
CA ARG A 435 -11.60 13.95 -19.53
C ARG A 435 -12.59 13.07 -20.30
N LEU A 436 -13.80 12.87 -19.77
CA LEU A 436 -14.86 12.11 -20.45
C LEU A 436 -15.16 12.69 -21.84
N ALA A 437 -15.35 14.00 -21.93
CA ALA A 437 -15.61 14.67 -23.21
C ALA A 437 -14.47 14.52 -24.23
N ALA A 438 -13.24 14.36 -23.77
CA ALA A 438 -12.06 14.21 -24.63
C ALA A 438 -11.75 12.76 -25.03
N THR A 439 -12.29 11.76 -24.31
CA THR A 439 -11.81 10.39 -24.44
C THR A 439 -12.89 9.30 -24.43
N VAL A 440 -14.15 9.63 -24.15
CA VAL A 440 -15.22 8.63 -24.04
C VAL A 440 -16.38 8.99 -24.95
N ASN A 441 -16.96 7.99 -25.62
CA ASN A 441 -18.16 8.16 -26.44
C ASN A 441 -19.28 8.87 -25.63
N PRO A 442 -19.85 9.99 -26.13
CA PRO A 442 -20.86 10.76 -25.43
C PRO A 442 -22.09 9.97 -24.96
N GLU A 443 -22.48 8.91 -25.68
CA GLU A 443 -23.60 8.06 -25.31
C GLU A 443 -23.38 7.31 -23.98
N LEU A 444 -22.10 7.11 -23.60
CA LEU A 444 -21.70 6.41 -22.35
C LEU A 444 -21.65 7.37 -21.16
N HIS A 445 -21.56 8.70 -21.34
CA HIS A 445 -21.42 9.66 -20.26
C HIS A 445 -22.54 9.59 -19.22
N GLN A 446 -23.75 9.20 -19.62
CA GLN A 446 -24.90 9.04 -18.71
C GLN A 446 -24.69 7.94 -17.66
N TYR A 447 -23.80 6.98 -17.93
CA TYR A 447 -23.49 5.85 -17.03
C TYR A 447 -22.29 6.12 -16.14
N TYR A 448 -21.50 7.19 -16.38
CA TYR A 448 -20.38 7.52 -15.49
C TYR A 448 -20.91 8.04 -14.15
N ASN A 449 -20.45 7.41 -13.05
CA ASN A 449 -20.93 7.72 -11.70
C ASN A 449 -19.81 7.48 -10.66
N ASP A 450 -19.47 8.50 -9.86
CA ASP A 450 -18.44 8.43 -8.82
C ASP A 450 -18.73 7.32 -7.77
N GLU A 451 -20.02 7.07 -7.45
CA GLU A 451 -20.38 5.97 -6.53
C GLU A 451 -20.09 4.59 -7.13
N ALA A 452 -20.12 4.47 -8.46
CA ALA A 452 -19.82 3.21 -9.14
C ALA A 452 -18.35 2.80 -9.01
N ASP A 453 -17.41 3.76 -8.95
CA ASP A 453 -16.01 3.51 -8.61
C ASP A 453 -15.87 2.93 -7.19
N HIS A 454 -16.65 3.44 -6.23
CA HIS A 454 -16.69 2.86 -4.88
C HIS A 454 -17.15 1.40 -4.90
N TRP A 455 -18.25 1.08 -5.57
CA TRP A 455 -18.75 -0.30 -5.64
C TRP A 455 -17.77 -1.24 -6.37
N PHE A 456 -17.10 -0.74 -7.40
CA PHE A 456 -16.01 -1.48 -8.04
C PHE A 456 -14.86 -1.75 -7.07
N THR A 457 -14.42 -0.73 -6.29
CA THR A 457 -13.37 -0.86 -5.27
C THR A 457 -13.77 -1.86 -4.17
N VAL A 458 -15.02 -1.84 -3.72
CA VAL A 458 -15.54 -2.84 -2.76
C VAL A 458 -15.43 -4.25 -3.33
N GLY A 459 -15.78 -4.45 -4.60
CA GLY A 459 -15.62 -5.73 -5.31
C GLY A 459 -14.15 -6.16 -5.42
N HIS A 460 -13.25 -5.22 -5.71
CA HIS A 460 -11.80 -5.45 -5.82
C HIS A 460 -11.20 -5.94 -4.49
N GLU A 461 -11.41 -5.23 -3.39
CA GLU A 461 -10.86 -5.62 -2.08
C GLU A 461 -11.38 -6.97 -1.61
N ASN A 462 -12.66 -7.26 -1.87
CA ASN A 462 -13.21 -8.59 -1.61
C ASN A 462 -12.64 -9.65 -2.55
N GLY A 463 -12.29 -9.26 -3.77
CA GLY A 463 -11.61 -10.11 -4.76
C GLY A 463 -10.26 -10.62 -4.31
N HIS A 464 -9.51 -9.87 -3.48
CA HIS A 464 -8.26 -10.35 -2.88
C HIS A 464 -8.45 -11.57 -1.98
N SER A 465 -9.60 -11.70 -1.34
CA SER A 465 -9.92 -12.84 -0.48
C SER A 465 -10.42 -14.08 -1.24
N LEU A 466 -10.60 -13.98 -2.55
CA LEU A 466 -11.08 -15.03 -3.43
C LEU A 466 -9.98 -15.57 -4.34
N GLY A 467 -10.16 -16.79 -4.85
CA GLY A 467 -9.15 -17.46 -5.69
C GLY A 467 -8.15 -18.30 -4.89
N PRO A 468 -7.06 -18.79 -5.54
CA PRO A 468 -6.09 -19.66 -4.90
C PRO A 468 -5.41 -19.03 -3.70
N LYS A 469 -5.47 -19.70 -2.54
CA LYS A 469 -4.95 -19.23 -1.25
C LYS A 469 -3.43 -19.30 -1.13
N SER A 470 -2.74 -20.07 -1.95
CA SER A 470 -1.29 -20.30 -1.87
C SER A 470 -0.73 -20.83 -3.18
N GLY A 471 0.59 -20.83 -3.28
CA GLY A 471 1.30 -21.35 -4.45
C GLY A 471 1.64 -20.28 -5.48
N THR A 472 1.41 -19.00 -5.15
CA THR A 472 1.65 -17.88 -6.06
C THR A 472 3.06 -17.28 -5.94
N GLU A 473 3.84 -17.68 -4.94
CA GLU A 473 5.20 -17.17 -4.68
C GLU A 473 6.16 -17.45 -5.85
N GLY A 474 5.95 -18.58 -6.55
CA GLY A 474 6.75 -18.93 -7.73
C GLY A 474 6.54 -18.03 -8.95
N LEU A 475 5.59 -17.09 -8.90
CA LEU A 475 5.38 -16.08 -9.95
C LEU A 475 6.41 -14.94 -9.89
N GLY A 476 7.17 -14.79 -8.78
CA GLY A 476 8.18 -13.78 -8.59
C GLY A 476 7.61 -12.37 -8.77
N LYS A 477 8.33 -11.50 -9.47
CA LYS A 477 7.93 -10.10 -9.74
C LYS A 477 6.58 -9.92 -10.46
N TYR A 478 6.03 -10.99 -11.05
CA TYR A 478 4.72 -10.94 -11.70
C TYR A 478 3.56 -11.25 -10.73
N LYS A 479 3.85 -11.70 -9.49
CA LYS A 479 2.85 -12.08 -8.50
C LYS A 479 1.87 -10.94 -8.23
N SER A 480 2.39 -9.76 -7.88
CA SER A 480 1.57 -8.59 -7.54
C SER A 480 0.73 -8.10 -8.71
N ILE A 481 1.30 -8.06 -9.93
CA ILE A 481 0.56 -7.69 -11.14
C ILE A 481 -0.63 -8.63 -11.37
N ILE A 482 -0.39 -9.93 -11.24
CA ILE A 482 -1.41 -10.97 -11.46
C ILE A 482 -2.46 -10.93 -10.36
N GLU A 483 -2.07 -10.67 -9.10
CA GLU A 483 -2.97 -10.60 -7.96
C GLU A 483 -3.93 -9.40 -8.05
N VAL A 484 -3.42 -8.19 -8.33
CA VAL A 484 -4.29 -7.01 -8.50
C VAL A 484 -5.18 -7.13 -9.74
N ASN A 485 -4.69 -7.82 -10.80
CA ASN A 485 -5.50 -8.11 -11.97
C ASN A 485 -6.64 -9.09 -11.64
N LYS A 486 -6.38 -10.12 -10.83
CA LYS A 486 -7.40 -11.04 -10.33
C LYS A 486 -8.50 -10.30 -9.57
N ALA A 487 -8.13 -9.42 -8.66
CA ALA A 487 -9.07 -8.68 -7.82
C ALA A 487 -10.05 -7.83 -8.66
N ASP A 488 -9.52 -7.10 -9.66
CA ASP A 488 -10.36 -6.33 -10.59
C ASP A 488 -11.28 -7.23 -11.43
N MET A 489 -10.73 -8.32 -11.96
CA MET A 489 -11.53 -9.22 -12.80
C MET A 489 -12.63 -9.92 -12.00
N ILE A 490 -12.42 -10.20 -10.71
CA ILE A 490 -13.47 -10.68 -9.81
C ILE A 490 -14.56 -9.63 -9.65
N SER A 491 -14.18 -8.36 -9.39
CA SER A 491 -15.16 -7.28 -9.26
C SER A 491 -16.08 -7.18 -10.47
N LEU A 492 -15.53 -7.28 -11.70
CA LEU A 492 -16.32 -7.24 -12.93
C LEU A 492 -17.06 -8.54 -13.22
N ALA A 493 -16.39 -9.70 -13.13
CA ALA A 493 -16.95 -10.99 -13.51
C ALA A 493 -18.14 -11.43 -12.65
N MET A 494 -18.26 -10.88 -11.45
CA MET A 494 -19.36 -11.19 -10.52
C MET A 494 -20.57 -10.27 -10.69
N LEU A 495 -20.51 -9.21 -11.52
CA LEU A 495 -21.59 -8.23 -11.63
C LEU A 495 -22.95 -8.83 -12.01
N ASP A 496 -22.98 -9.79 -12.95
CA ASP A 496 -24.26 -10.42 -13.36
C ASP A 496 -24.85 -11.22 -12.20
N VAL A 497 -24.04 -12.05 -11.54
CA VAL A 497 -24.45 -12.88 -10.39
C VAL A 497 -24.94 -11.99 -9.23
N LEU A 498 -24.23 -10.89 -8.96
CA LEU A 498 -24.59 -9.96 -7.89
C LEU A 498 -25.85 -9.13 -8.24
N THR A 499 -26.05 -8.83 -9.51
CA THR A 499 -27.28 -8.15 -9.99
C THR A 499 -28.47 -9.08 -9.91
N GLU A 500 -28.34 -10.35 -10.32
CA GLU A 500 -29.39 -11.37 -10.19
C GLU A 500 -29.74 -11.63 -8.71
N ALA A 501 -28.75 -11.58 -7.83
CA ALA A 501 -28.95 -11.74 -6.38
C ALA A 501 -29.51 -10.47 -5.70
N GLY A 502 -29.68 -9.37 -6.42
CA GLY A 502 -30.29 -8.12 -5.93
C GLY A 502 -29.33 -7.19 -5.18
N MET A 503 -28.02 -7.42 -5.24
CA MET A 503 -27.01 -6.51 -4.68
C MET A 503 -26.93 -5.21 -5.49
N TYR A 504 -26.94 -5.32 -6.82
CA TYR A 504 -26.93 -4.19 -7.75
C TYR A 504 -28.21 -4.16 -8.57
N THR A 505 -28.66 -2.97 -8.94
CA THR A 505 -29.66 -2.81 -9.98
C THR A 505 -29.01 -2.97 -11.37
N PRO A 506 -29.80 -3.28 -12.42
CA PRO A 506 -29.28 -3.31 -13.80
C PRO A 506 -28.62 -1.98 -14.23
N GLU A 507 -29.09 -0.85 -13.70
CA GLU A 507 -28.50 0.46 -13.98
C GLU A 507 -27.14 0.64 -13.27
N GLN A 508 -27.04 0.25 -12.00
CA GLN A 508 -25.75 0.27 -11.27
C GLN A 508 -24.71 -0.63 -11.93
N ARG A 509 -25.11 -1.81 -12.43
CA ARG A 509 -24.24 -2.69 -13.21
C ARG A 509 -23.61 -1.96 -14.40
N LYS A 510 -24.42 -1.23 -15.19
CA LYS A 510 -23.92 -0.42 -16.33
C LYS A 510 -23.01 0.70 -15.88
N GLN A 511 -23.36 1.38 -14.80
CA GLN A 511 -22.55 2.45 -14.23
C GLN A 511 -21.19 1.93 -13.77
N ILE A 512 -21.12 0.79 -13.08
CA ILE A 512 -19.85 0.17 -12.66
C ILE A 512 -18.97 -0.15 -13.87
N ILE A 513 -19.54 -0.78 -14.92
CA ILE A 513 -18.82 -1.15 -16.13
C ILE A 513 -18.23 0.08 -16.84
N VAL A 514 -19.03 1.11 -17.07
CA VAL A 514 -18.61 2.29 -17.83
C VAL A 514 -17.63 3.14 -17.02
N THR A 515 -17.88 3.31 -15.72
CA THR A 515 -16.96 4.06 -14.84
C THR A 515 -15.61 3.36 -14.75
N TYR A 516 -15.59 2.04 -14.52
CA TYR A 516 -14.36 1.25 -14.56
C TYR A 516 -13.59 1.44 -15.87
N ALA A 517 -14.25 1.28 -17.02
CA ALA A 517 -13.61 1.39 -18.32
C ALA A 517 -13.02 2.79 -18.56
N ALA A 518 -13.72 3.86 -18.16
CA ALA A 518 -13.27 5.24 -18.29
C ALA A 518 -12.09 5.56 -17.36
N ASP A 519 -12.14 5.09 -16.10
CA ASP A 519 -11.10 5.38 -15.09
C ASP A 519 -9.85 4.54 -15.29
N ASN A 520 -9.97 3.35 -15.88
CA ASN A 520 -8.84 2.46 -16.16
C ASN A 520 -7.94 2.94 -17.30
N MET A 521 -8.29 4.06 -18.00
CA MET A 521 -7.47 4.63 -19.07
C MET A 521 -6.28 5.40 -18.51
N MET A 522 -5.11 5.15 -19.09
CA MET A 522 -3.82 5.65 -18.64
C MET A 522 -3.36 6.89 -19.40
N THR A 523 -2.55 7.72 -18.75
CA THR A 523 -1.90 8.89 -19.39
C THR A 523 -0.57 8.54 -20.06
N SER A 524 0.02 7.39 -19.75
CA SER A 524 1.28 6.90 -20.31
C SER A 524 1.44 5.42 -20.09
N LYS A 525 2.27 4.76 -20.89
CA LYS A 525 2.69 3.37 -20.66
C LYS A 525 3.50 3.29 -19.35
N PRO A 526 3.11 2.47 -18.38
CA PRO A 526 3.85 2.30 -17.13
C PRO A 526 5.11 1.43 -17.31
N THR A 527 5.99 1.45 -16.30
CA THR A 527 7.05 0.44 -16.12
C THR A 527 6.48 -0.82 -15.46
N LEU A 528 7.18 -1.95 -15.56
CA LEU A 528 6.73 -3.21 -14.96
C LEU A 528 6.70 -3.20 -13.43
N SER A 529 7.41 -2.28 -12.78
CA SER A 529 7.36 -2.09 -11.32
C SER A 529 6.04 -1.50 -10.81
N GLN A 530 5.22 -0.92 -11.70
CA GLN A 530 3.95 -0.29 -11.35
C GLN A 530 2.77 -1.26 -11.49
N ALA A 531 2.68 -2.25 -10.60
CA ALA A 531 1.73 -3.37 -10.70
C ALA A 531 0.29 -2.95 -11.04
N HIS A 532 -0.27 -1.94 -10.34
CA HIS A 532 -1.62 -1.43 -10.58
C HIS A 532 -1.78 -0.78 -11.96
N ARG A 533 -0.77 -0.10 -12.48
CA ARG A 533 -0.82 0.53 -13.79
C ARG A 533 -0.58 -0.47 -14.92
N VAL A 534 0.30 -1.45 -14.69
CA VAL A 534 0.55 -2.56 -15.63
C VAL A 534 -0.74 -3.36 -15.85
N ARG A 535 -1.45 -3.72 -14.75
CA ARG A 535 -2.71 -4.45 -14.86
C ARG A 535 -3.76 -3.67 -15.68
N SER A 536 -3.81 -2.32 -15.55
CA SER A 536 -4.72 -1.49 -16.35
C SER A 536 -4.44 -1.61 -17.85
N VAL A 537 -3.16 -1.59 -18.25
CA VAL A 537 -2.78 -1.79 -19.66
C VAL A 537 -3.16 -3.19 -20.14
N MET A 538 -2.89 -4.23 -19.33
CA MET A 538 -3.24 -5.62 -19.66
C MET A 538 -4.75 -5.79 -19.86
N GLN A 539 -5.55 -5.24 -18.96
CA GLN A 539 -7.01 -5.28 -19.01
C GLN A 539 -7.54 -4.56 -20.25
N ASN A 540 -7.11 -3.32 -20.47
CA ASN A 540 -7.54 -2.54 -21.63
C ASN A 540 -7.22 -3.27 -22.94
N TYR A 541 -6.00 -3.80 -23.09
CA TYR A 541 -5.62 -4.57 -24.27
C TYR A 541 -6.46 -5.84 -24.41
N TYR A 542 -6.71 -6.57 -23.33
CA TYR A 542 -7.51 -7.79 -23.34
C TYR A 542 -8.96 -7.52 -23.77
N PHE A 543 -9.60 -6.50 -23.17
CA PHE A 543 -10.97 -6.11 -23.52
C PHE A 543 -11.09 -5.63 -24.98
N ILE A 544 -10.09 -4.92 -25.49
CA ILE A 544 -10.05 -4.49 -26.90
C ILE A 544 -9.89 -5.70 -27.82
N LYS A 545 -8.95 -6.59 -27.51
CA LYS A 545 -8.69 -7.81 -28.27
C LYS A 545 -9.91 -8.72 -28.39
N GLU A 546 -10.69 -8.84 -27.31
CA GLU A 546 -11.91 -9.65 -27.25
C GLU A 546 -13.16 -8.89 -27.78
N GLY A 547 -13.02 -7.62 -28.16
CA GLY A 547 -14.09 -6.79 -28.73
C GLY A 547 -15.17 -6.37 -27.74
N ALA A 548 -14.85 -6.31 -26.43
CA ALA A 548 -15.69 -5.73 -25.40
C ALA A 548 -15.46 -4.22 -25.25
N MET A 549 -14.29 -3.73 -25.67
CA MET A 549 -13.94 -2.33 -25.75
C MET A 549 -13.34 -2.01 -27.12
N GLU A 550 -13.42 -0.74 -27.52
CA GLU A 550 -12.77 -0.21 -28.71
C GLU A 550 -12.24 1.18 -28.41
N ILE A 551 -11.04 1.50 -28.86
CA ILE A 551 -10.53 2.85 -28.88
C ILE A 551 -10.36 3.26 -30.35
N SER A 552 -11.07 4.31 -30.76
CA SER A 552 -10.96 4.81 -32.12
C SER A 552 -9.56 5.38 -32.43
N PRO A 553 -9.19 5.54 -33.70
CA PRO A 553 -7.94 6.22 -34.08
C PRO A 553 -7.80 7.64 -33.51
N GLU A 554 -8.93 8.30 -33.20
CA GLU A 554 -8.97 9.62 -32.55
C GLU A 554 -8.81 9.53 -31.02
N GLY A 555 -8.70 8.32 -30.44
CA GLY A 555 -8.53 8.09 -29.02
C GLY A 555 -9.82 8.21 -28.22
N ILE A 556 -10.95 7.81 -28.78
CA ILE A 556 -12.27 7.78 -28.13
C ILE A 556 -12.63 6.34 -27.76
N LEU A 557 -12.88 6.13 -26.48
CA LEU A 557 -13.34 4.85 -25.92
C LEU A 557 -14.80 4.60 -26.24
N ASN A 558 -15.08 3.41 -26.72
CA ASN A 558 -16.41 2.82 -26.77
C ASN A 558 -16.42 1.50 -25.98
N VAL A 559 -17.55 1.17 -25.36
CA VAL A 559 -17.72 -0.04 -24.49
C VAL A 559 -18.97 -0.78 -24.91
N ASP A 560 -18.83 -2.06 -25.25
CA ASP A 560 -19.94 -2.98 -25.38
C ASP A 560 -20.27 -3.54 -23.98
N ILE A 561 -21.23 -2.89 -23.31
CA ILE A 561 -21.59 -3.16 -21.90
C ILE A 561 -21.92 -4.65 -21.68
N GLU A 562 -22.57 -5.29 -22.68
CA GLU A 562 -23.02 -6.69 -22.52
C GLU A 562 -21.85 -7.69 -22.68
N LYS A 563 -20.78 -7.31 -23.39
CA LYS A 563 -19.58 -8.15 -23.51
C LYS A 563 -18.59 -8.00 -22.36
N MET A 564 -18.67 -6.92 -21.56
CA MET A 564 -17.68 -6.66 -20.51
C MET A 564 -17.60 -7.77 -19.47
N VAL A 565 -18.73 -8.20 -18.90
CA VAL A 565 -18.75 -9.24 -17.86
C VAL A 565 -18.29 -10.60 -18.37
N PRO A 566 -18.78 -11.13 -19.51
CA PRO A 566 -18.25 -12.37 -20.08
C PRO A 566 -16.74 -12.32 -20.39
N THR A 567 -16.23 -11.17 -20.87
CA THR A 567 -14.80 -11.00 -21.16
C THR A 567 -13.97 -10.96 -19.87
N ALA A 568 -14.44 -10.25 -18.83
CA ALA A 568 -13.81 -10.26 -17.53
C ALA A 568 -13.75 -11.68 -16.93
N ARG A 569 -14.81 -12.47 -17.09
CA ARG A 569 -14.84 -13.86 -16.63
C ARG A 569 -13.80 -14.71 -17.36
N LYS A 570 -13.70 -14.57 -18.68
CA LYS A 570 -12.68 -15.27 -19.48
C LYS A 570 -11.25 -14.92 -19.04
N MET A 571 -10.98 -13.63 -18.80
CA MET A 571 -9.68 -13.19 -18.30
C MET A 571 -9.40 -13.74 -16.90
N LEU A 572 -10.41 -13.76 -16.02
CA LEU A 572 -10.31 -14.33 -14.67
C LEU A 572 -9.97 -15.83 -14.72
N GLU A 573 -10.56 -16.60 -15.62
CA GLU A 573 -10.26 -18.02 -15.80
C GLU A 573 -8.78 -18.25 -16.16
N GLU A 574 -8.23 -17.43 -17.06
CA GLU A 574 -6.80 -17.48 -17.42
C GLU A 574 -5.90 -17.11 -16.21
N ILE A 575 -6.26 -16.06 -15.46
CA ILE A 575 -5.53 -15.64 -14.26
C ILE A 575 -5.48 -16.74 -13.20
N ILE A 576 -6.64 -17.35 -12.88
CA ILE A 576 -6.71 -18.43 -11.90
C ILE A 576 -5.85 -19.63 -12.32
N GLN A 577 -5.86 -20.00 -13.60
CA GLN A 577 -4.98 -21.07 -14.11
C GLN A 577 -3.49 -20.74 -13.95
N VAL A 578 -3.08 -19.49 -14.13
CA VAL A 578 -1.70 -19.03 -13.92
C VAL A 578 -1.34 -19.11 -12.43
N GLN A 579 -2.21 -18.63 -11.55
CA GLN A 579 -2.00 -18.67 -10.09
C GLN A 579 -1.93 -20.10 -9.56
N MET A 580 -2.83 -21.00 -9.99
CA MET A 580 -2.82 -22.40 -9.57
C MET A 580 -1.53 -23.13 -9.94
N LYS A 581 -0.87 -22.73 -11.02
CA LYS A 581 0.41 -23.33 -11.46
C LYS A 581 1.59 -22.73 -10.71
N GLY A 582 1.54 -21.46 -10.32
CA GLY A 582 2.59 -20.76 -9.59
C GLY A 582 3.97 -20.79 -10.27
N ASP A 583 4.00 -20.77 -11.61
CA ASP A 583 5.21 -20.94 -12.42
C ASP A 583 5.65 -19.59 -13.01
N PHE A 584 6.90 -19.21 -12.76
CA PHE A 584 7.47 -17.92 -13.21
C PHE A 584 7.30 -17.71 -14.72
N SER A 585 7.70 -18.70 -15.54
CA SER A 585 7.67 -18.54 -17.00
C SER A 585 6.24 -18.39 -17.54
N LYS A 586 5.25 -18.98 -16.88
CA LYS A 586 3.85 -18.82 -17.23
C LYS A 586 3.29 -17.48 -16.80
N GLY A 587 3.68 -17.02 -15.61
CA GLY A 587 3.37 -15.67 -15.13
C GLY A 587 3.95 -14.60 -16.05
N GLU A 588 5.23 -14.71 -16.38
CA GLU A 588 5.91 -13.83 -17.32
C GLU A 588 5.21 -13.78 -18.67
N LYS A 589 4.97 -14.96 -19.27
CA LYS A 589 4.30 -15.06 -20.56
C LYS A 589 2.92 -14.40 -20.52
N TYR A 590 2.11 -14.68 -19.49
CA TYR A 590 0.77 -14.11 -19.36
C TYR A 590 0.81 -12.58 -19.25
N VAL A 591 1.69 -12.03 -18.44
CA VAL A 591 1.84 -10.58 -18.29
C VAL A 591 2.32 -9.95 -19.60
N LEU A 592 3.41 -10.46 -20.20
CA LEU A 592 3.99 -9.85 -21.41
C LEU A 592 3.10 -9.97 -22.65
N ASP A 593 2.35 -11.06 -22.79
CA ASP A 593 1.39 -11.24 -23.89
C ASP A 593 0.22 -10.25 -23.84
N ASN A 594 -0.12 -9.75 -22.64
CA ASN A 594 -1.22 -8.81 -22.43
C ASN A 594 -0.73 -7.36 -22.14
N PHE A 595 0.53 -7.17 -21.80
CA PHE A 595 1.09 -5.82 -21.55
C PHE A 595 1.43 -5.11 -22.86
N VAL A 596 0.41 -4.83 -23.66
CA VAL A 596 0.53 -4.24 -24.99
C VAL A 596 -0.06 -2.83 -25.00
N TRP A 597 0.78 -1.85 -25.37
CA TRP A 597 0.38 -0.44 -25.52
C TRP A 597 0.16 -0.14 -27.01
N THR A 598 -1.09 0.10 -27.40
CA THR A 598 -1.44 0.31 -28.81
C THR A 598 -1.32 1.78 -29.21
N PRO A 599 -1.24 2.10 -30.53
CA PRO A 599 -1.26 3.48 -31.01
C PRO A 599 -2.52 4.26 -30.59
N GLU A 600 -3.68 3.59 -30.51
CA GLU A 600 -4.95 4.20 -30.09
C GLU A 600 -4.91 4.55 -28.60
N MET A 601 -4.33 3.68 -27.76
CA MET A 601 -4.09 3.98 -26.32
C MET A 601 -3.17 5.19 -26.18
N GLU A 602 -2.12 5.30 -27.00
CA GLU A 602 -1.23 6.47 -27.00
C GLU A 602 -1.98 7.73 -27.41
N THR A 603 -2.81 7.68 -28.46
CA THR A 603 -3.65 8.81 -28.88
C THR A 603 -4.58 9.27 -27.77
N MET A 604 -5.25 8.32 -27.10
CA MET A 604 -6.11 8.61 -25.95
C MET A 604 -5.32 9.22 -24.79
N ALA A 605 -4.15 8.68 -24.45
CA ALA A 605 -3.27 9.23 -23.42
C ALA A 605 -2.91 10.70 -23.71
N GLN A 606 -2.59 11.03 -24.97
CA GLN A 606 -2.33 12.40 -25.38
C GLN A 606 -3.58 13.30 -25.25
N ASN A 607 -4.78 12.78 -25.51
CA ASN A 607 -6.02 13.52 -25.30
C ASN A 607 -6.27 13.81 -23.83
N ILE A 608 -6.02 12.84 -22.93
CA ILE A 608 -6.10 13.05 -21.48
C ILE A 608 -5.11 14.14 -21.05
N LYS A 609 -3.85 14.10 -21.50
CA LYS A 609 -2.81 15.08 -21.17
C LYS A 609 -3.17 16.51 -21.57
N LYS A 610 -3.91 16.70 -22.66
CA LYS A 610 -4.39 18.03 -23.09
C LYS A 610 -5.36 18.66 -22.09
N VAL A 611 -6.14 17.85 -21.39
CA VAL A 611 -7.19 18.31 -20.44
C VAL A 611 -6.79 18.16 -18.97
N SER A 612 -5.76 17.35 -18.65
CA SER A 612 -5.23 17.14 -17.31
C SER A 612 -3.72 17.27 -17.31
N LYS A 613 -3.20 18.29 -16.62
CA LYS A 613 -1.76 18.61 -16.56
C LYS A 613 -1.07 18.09 -15.30
N THR A 614 -1.79 17.43 -14.41
CA THR A 614 -1.25 16.99 -13.13
C THR A 614 -0.11 15.98 -13.31
N LEU A 615 1.07 16.32 -12.80
CA LEU A 615 2.25 15.44 -12.79
C LEU A 615 2.49 14.80 -11.42
N ASN A 616 2.31 15.54 -10.34
CA ASN A 616 2.60 15.08 -8.99
C ASN A 616 1.42 15.34 -8.05
N GLY A 617 1.40 14.64 -6.91
CA GLY A 617 0.43 14.82 -5.85
C GLY A 617 1.12 14.99 -4.49
N LYS A 618 0.59 15.87 -3.65
CA LYS A 618 0.98 15.97 -2.25
C LYS A 618 -0.21 15.66 -1.34
N VAL A 619 0.06 15.21 -0.13
CA VAL A 619 -0.94 14.99 0.92
C VAL A 619 -0.76 16.01 2.01
N GLU A 620 -1.85 16.60 2.46
CA GLU A 620 -1.92 17.48 3.63
C GLU A 620 -2.81 16.79 4.68
N SER A 621 -2.34 16.76 5.93
CA SER A 621 -3.01 16.11 7.06
C SER A 621 -3.27 17.10 8.19
N PRO A 622 -4.16 18.11 7.98
CA PRO A 622 -4.28 19.27 8.89
C PRO A 622 -4.67 18.88 10.32
N LEU A 623 -5.48 17.85 10.52
CA LEU A 623 -5.81 17.38 11.86
C LEU A 623 -4.60 16.69 12.51
N ALA A 624 -3.89 15.84 11.77
CA ALA A 624 -2.67 15.21 12.30
C ALA A 624 -1.61 16.23 12.67
N ASP A 625 -1.36 17.22 11.81
CA ASP A 625 -0.40 18.30 12.08
C ASP A 625 -0.74 19.01 13.39
N LYS A 626 -2.02 19.37 13.61
CA LYS A 626 -2.47 19.99 14.85
C LYS A 626 -2.32 19.08 16.08
N LEU A 627 -2.58 17.77 15.95
CA LEU A 627 -2.44 16.82 17.05
C LEU A 627 -0.97 16.62 17.44
N LEU A 628 -0.03 16.78 16.51
CA LEU A 628 1.41 16.73 16.80
C LEU A 628 1.92 17.98 17.53
N GLU A 629 1.26 19.14 17.36
CA GLU A 629 1.60 20.38 18.05
C GLU A 629 1.11 20.40 19.51
N SER A 630 0.16 19.55 19.89
CA SER A 630 -0.48 19.47 21.21
C SER A 630 0.16 18.41 22.12
#